data_f42130d7db42ebaefb96a2d249cc99a5
#
_entry.id   f42130d7db42ebaefb96a2d249cc99a5
#
_cell.length_a   1.000
_cell.length_b   1.000
_cell.length_c   1.000
_cell.angle_alpha   90.00
_cell.angle_beta   90.00
_cell.angle_gamma   90.00
#
_symmetry.space_group_name_H-M   'P 1'
#
loop_
_entity.id
_entity.type
_entity.pdbx_description
1 polymer ?
#
loop_
_entity_poly.entity_id
_entity_poly.type
_entity_poly.pdbx_seq_one_letter_code
_entity_poly.pdbx_strand_id
1 'polypeptide(L)'
;MATDKRGRKLPKGIRQRSDNFEGRFTYQGEPYTVHGRTITETQKAMNDLKYKLEHGIFVEKQKITLSEWYQTWIEEYKKNQVKIGTYTTYNKYFNCAIKNRLGNKNIAEIRGEHIQKLYNDLKKEGYALASIKIISAVLGGCMQQAWRNGLIERNPVKMAVLPRQTEKKERQAMTREEQALFMEYAKES
;
A
#
# COMPACT_ATOMS: atom_id res chain seq x y z
N MET A 1 36.66 -17.14 -16.44
CA MET A 1 35.23 -17.36 -16.70
C MET A 1 34.66 -18.23 -15.57
N ALA A 2 33.47 -17.91 -15.06
CA ALA A 2 32.87 -18.74 -14.01
C ALA A 2 32.38 -20.08 -14.59
N THR A 3 32.50 -21.14 -13.81
CA THR A 3 32.02 -22.49 -14.14
C THR A 3 31.01 -22.95 -13.06
N ASP A 4 30.06 -23.80 -13.45
CA ASP A 4 29.16 -24.44 -12.49
C ASP A 4 29.86 -25.63 -11.77
N LYS A 5 29.17 -26.25 -10.80
CA LYS A 5 29.64 -27.44 -10.06
C LYS A 5 29.97 -28.64 -10.99
N ARG A 6 29.48 -28.63 -12.23
CA ARG A 6 29.67 -29.68 -13.23
C ARG A 6 30.74 -29.29 -14.27
N GLY A 7 31.49 -28.18 -14.05
CA GLY A 7 32.54 -27.71 -14.96
C GLY A 7 32.05 -27.01 -16.23
N ARG A 8 30.75 -26.73 -16.39
CA ARG A 8 30.20 -26.05 -17.57
C ARG A 8 30.41 -24.54 -17.44
N LYS A 9 30.81 -23.89 -18.53
CA LYS A 9 30.99 -22.43 -18.58
C LYS A 9 29.64 -21.73 -18.35
N LEU A 10 29.63 -20.75 -17.43
CA LEU A 10 28.48 -19.93 -17.14
C LEU A 10 28.47 -18.66 -18.02
N PRO A 11 27.32 -18.14 -18.41
CA PRO A 11 27.18 -16.87 -19.10
C PRO A 11 27.77 -15.72 -18.28
N LYS A 12 28.18 -14.65 -18.98
CA LYS A 12 28.75 -13.45 -18.34
C LYS A 12 27.81 -12.86 -17.30
N GLY A 13 28.34 -12.61 -16.10
CA GLY A 13 27.56 -12.06 -14.99
C GLY A 13 26.77 -13.08 -14.17
N ILE A 14 26.80 -14.37 -14.53
CA ILE A 14 26.15 -15.44 -13.77
C ILE A 14 27.20 -16.28 -13.04
N ARG A 15 26.91 -16.59 -11.77
CA ARG A 15 27.68 -17.51 -10.94
C ARG A 15 26.76 -18.49 -10.22
N GLN A 16 27.23 -19.68 -9.94
CA GLN A 16 26.52 -20.66 -9.11
C GLN A 16 26.84 -20.40 -7.63
N ARG A 17 25.83 -20.39 -6.79
CA ARG A 17 25.92 -20.31 -5.34
C ARG A 17 25.05 -21.40 -4.73
N SER A 18 25.69 -22.39 -4.11
CA SER A 18 25.00 -23.63 -3.68
C SER A 18 24.20 -24.27 -4.81
N ASP A 19 22.90 -24.37 -4.67
CA ASP A 19 22.00 -24.97 -5.65
C ASP A 19 21.26 -23.94 -6.54
N ASN A 20 21.55 -22.64 -6.32
CA ASN A 20 20.96 -21.55 -7.07
C ASN A 20 22.00 -20.83 -7.93
N PHE A 21 21.52 -20.08 -8.92
CA PHE A 21 22.32 -19.22 -9.76
C PHE A 21 22.06 -17.76 -9.39
N GLU A 22 23.12 -16.96 -9.34
CA GLU A 22 23.09 -15.54 -9.07
C GLU A 22 23.61 -14.81 -10.31
N GLY A 23 22.78 -13.90 -10.84
CA GLY A 23 23.15 -13.02 -11.94
C GLY A 23 23.42 -11.60 -11.42
N ARG A 24 24.56 -11.01 -11.84
CA ARG A 24 24.94 -9.64 -11.48
C ARG A 24 25.22 -8.82 -12.73
N PHE A 25 24.78 -7.57 -12.71
CA PHE A 25 25.12 -6.57 -13.72
C PHE A 25 25.09 -5.17 -13.11
N THR A 26 25.69 -4.20 -13.80
CA THR A 26 25.69 -2.79 -13.40
C THR A 26 24.89 -1.98 -14.41
N TYR A 27 24.05 -1.07 -13.94
CA TYR A 27 23.32 -0.12 -14.75
C TYR A 27 23.45 1.27 -14.14
N GLN A 28 23.87 2.28 -14.91
CA GLN A 28 24.13 3.66 -14.48
C GLN A 28 25.01 3.77 -13.22
N GLY A 29 26.00 2.87 -13.07
CA GLY A 29 26.89 2.85 -11.90
C GLY A 29 26.40 2.01 -10.73
N GLU A 30 25.13 1.63 -10.67
CA GLU A 30 24.54 0.87 -9.59
C GLU A 30 24.54 -0.65 -9.86
N PRO A 31 24.94 -1.49 -8.88
CA PRO A 31 24.98 -2.94 -9.02
C PRO A 31 23.62 -3.58 -8.76
N TYR A 32 23.19 -4.44 -9.66
CA TYR A 32 21.95 -5.21 -9.55
C TYR A 32 22.23 -6.70 -9.46
N THR A 33 21.44 -7.41 -8.64
CA THR A 33 21.58 -8.85 -8.44
C THR A 33 20.22 -9.52 -8.59
N VAL A 34 20.18 -10.64 -9.32
CA VAL A 34 19.01 -11.50 -9.48
C VAL A 34 19.34 -12.93 -9.10
N HIS A 35 18.35 -13.71 -8.69
CA HIS A 35 18.50 -15.10 -8.30
C HIS A 35 17.54 -15.98 -9.11
N GLY A 36 17.99 -17.17 -9.49
CA GLY A 36 17.17 -18.18 -10.16
C GLY A 36 17.63 -19.60 -9.80
N ARG A 37 16.77 -20.57 -9.99
CA ARG A 37 17.07 -22.00 -9.76
C ARG A 37 17.84 -22.59 -10.95
N THR A 38 17.72 -22.01 -12.13
CA THR A 38 18.39 -22.43 -13.35
C THR A 38 19.12 -21.27 -14.01
N ILE A 39 20.09 -21.56 -14.86
CA ILE A 39 20.82 -20.56 -15.65
C ILE A 39 19.85 -19.77 -16.53
N THR A 40 18.94 -20.45 -17.19
CA THR A 40 17.94 -19.84 -18.09
C THR A 40 17.00 -18.90 -17.34
N GLU A 41 16.51 -19.32 -16.17
CA GLU A 41 15.66 -18.48 -15.31
C GLU A 41 16.41 -17.23 -14.84
N THR A 42 17.67 -17.38 -14.40
CA THR A 42 18.52 -16.26 -13.97
C THR A 42 18.78 -15.29 -15.11
N GLN A 43 19.05 -15.79 -16.32
CA GLN A 43 19.30 -14.97 -17.50
C GLN A 43 18.04 -14.21 -17.93
N LYS A 44 16.88 -14.86 -17.89
CA LYS A 44 15.59 -14.22 -18.14
C LYS A 44 15.32 -13.11 -17.11
N ALA A 45 15.49 -13.40 -15.82
CA ALA A 45 15.33 -12.41 -14.76
C ALA A 45 16.29 -11.22 -14.91
N MET A 46 17.54 -11.45 -15.34
CA MET A 46 18.48 -10.35 -15.65
C MET A 46 17.99 -9.49 -16.81
N ASN A 47 17.51 -10.10 -17.89
CA ASN A 47 17.02 -9.37 -19.06
C ASN A 47 15.75 -8.59 -18.76
N ASP A 48 14.81 -9.20 -18.02
CA ASP A 48 13.57 -8.55 -17.58
C ASP A 48 13.88 -7.34 -16.67
N LEU A 49 14.86 -7.48 -15.77
CA LEU A 49 15.28 -6.38 -14.90
C LEU A 49 15.96 -5.26 -15.68
N LYS A 50 16.86 -5.58 -16.63
CA LYS A 50 17.48 -4.59 -17.51
C LYS A 50 16.44 -3.82 -18.31
N TYR A 51 15.50 -4.54 -18.90
CA TYR A 51 14.39 -3.94 -19.65
C TYR A 51 13.58 -2.94 -18.79
N LYS A 52 13.25 -3.33 -17.55
CA LYS A 52 12.54 -2.47 -16.60
C LYS A 52 13.34 -1.21 -16.25
N LEU A 53 14.66 -1.35 -16.05
CA LEU A 53 15.56 -0.22 -15.77
C LEU A 53 15.66 0.73 -16.95
N GLU A 54 15.85 0.21 -18.17
CA GLU A 54 15.97 0.99 -19.41
C GLU A 54 14.69 1.77 -19.74
N HIS A 55 13.52 1.22 -19.41
CA HIS A 55 12.23 1.84 -19.67
C HIS A 55 11.67 2.63 -18.47
N GLY A 56 12.45 2.80 -17.38
CA GLY A 56 11.99 3.52 -16.19
C GLY A 56 10.86 2.84 -15.44
N ILE A 57 10.60 1.54 -15.70
CA ILE A 57 9.53 0.74 -15.07
C ILE A 57 10.04 0.10 -13.76
N PHE A 58 11.35 0.15 -13.53
CA PHE A 58 11.95 -0.42 -12.33
C PHE A 58 11.73 0.51 -11.15
N VAL A 59 10.93 0.03 -10.23
CA VAL A 59 10.79 0.63 -8.90
C VAL A 59 11.81 -0.04 -8.01
N GLU A 60 12.90 0.66 -7.69
CA GLU A 60 13.80 0.21 -6.65
C GLU A 60 12.98 0.04 -5.37
N LYS A 61 13.05 -1.14 -4.76
CA LYS A 61 12.35 -1.41 -3.50
C LYS A 61 12.98 -0.58 -2.39
N GLN A 62 12.68 0.71 -2.37
CA GLN A 62 13.01 1.54 -1.21
C GLN A 62 12.37 0.88 0.01
N LYS A 63 13.15 0.71 1.06
CA LYS A 63 12.67 0.13 2.33
C LYS A 63 11.88 1.17 3.13
N ILE A 64 10.92 1.82 2.48
CA ILE A 64 10.05 2.82 3.10
C ILE A 64 8.83 2.10 3.66
N THR A 65 8.56 2.28 4.93
CA THR A 65 7.35 1.76 5.58
C THR A 65 6.12 2.59 5.19
N LEU A 66 4.94 1.99 5.34
CA LEU A 66 3.69 2.73 5.11
C LEU A 66 3.56 3.94 6.05
N SER A 67 4.03 3.84 7.30
CA SER A 67 3.99 4.95 8.25
C SER A 67 4.87 6.12 7.83
N GLU A 68 6.10 5.86 7.39
CA GLU A 68 7.02 6.90 6.89
C GLU A 68 6.47 7.56 5.63
N TRP A 69 5.99 6.75 4.69
CA TRP A 69 5.36 7.29 3.48
C TRP A 69 4.08 8.08 3.76
N TYR A 70 3.24 7.59 4.67
CA TYR A 70 2.03 8.32 5.07
C TYR A 70 2.36 9.69 5.66
N GLN A 71 3.40 9.78 6.51
CA GLN A 71 3.84 11.06 7.08
C GLN A 71 4.27 12.04 6.00
N THR A 72 5.07 11.59 5.04
CA THR A 72 5.44 12.41 3.87
C THR A 72 4.22 12.83 3.07
N TRP A 73 3.31 11.90 2.79
CA TRP A 73 2.11 12.18 2.00
C TRP A 73 1.17 13.17 2.66
N ILE A 74 0.94 13.04 3.96
CA ILE A 74 -0.01 13.90 4.67
C ILE A 74 0.53 15.33 4.80
N GLU A 75 1.84 15.49 5.05
CA GLU A 75 2.47 16.79 5.22
C GLU A 75 2.70 17.50 3.87
N GLU A 76 3.31 16.82 2.90
CA GLU A 76 3.75 17.45 1.64
C GLU A 76 2.61 17.54 0.61
N TYR A 77 1.72 16.54 0.55
CA TYR A 77 0.72 16.46 -0.51
C TYR A 77 -0.70 16.81 -0.06
N LYS A 78 -1.01 16.76 1.27
CA LYS A 78 -2.39 16.95 1.74
C LYS A 78 -2.60 18.16 2.62
N LYS A 79 -1.67 18.50 3.46
CA LYS A 79 -1.80 19.57 4.45
C LYS A 79 -2.34 20.89 3.86
N ASN A 80 -1.80 21.29 2.71
CA ASN A 80 -2.19 22.53 2.04
C ASN A 80 -3.33 22.37 1.01
N GLN A 81 -3.80 21.13 0.78
CA GLN A 81 -4.86 20.83 -0.22
C GLN A 81 -6.21 20.53 0.41
N VAL A 82 -6.27 20.25 1.69
CA VAL A 82 -7.50 19.86 2.36
C VAL A 82 -7.81 20.79 3.54
N LYS A 83 -9.10 20.89 3.92
CA LYS A 83 -9.51 21.63 5.12
C LYS A 83 -8.92 20.96 6.37
N ILE A 84 -8.68 21.77 7.43
CA ILE A 84 -8.11 21.30 8.69
C ILE A 84 -8.88 20.10 9.29
N GLY A 85 -10.21 20.10 9.22
CA GLY A 85 -11.03 18.99 9.69
C GLY A 85 -10.82 17.69 8.91
N THR A 86 -10.55 17.77 7.60
CA THR A 86 -10.21 16.61 6.76
C THR A 86 -8.82 16.08 7.12
N TYR A 87 -7.86 16.97 7.28
CA TYR A 87 -6.50 16.62 7.72
C TYR A 87 -6.52 15.88 9.07
N THR A 88 -7.23 16.42 10.05
CA THR A 88 -7.41 15.81 11.38
C THR A 88 -8.08 14.43 11.27
N THR A 89 -9.12 14.32 10.43
CA THR A 89 -9.83 13.06 10.19
C THR A 89 -8.92 12.00 9.57
N TYR A 90 -8.08 12.37 8.61
CA TYR A 90 -7.13 11.46 7.97
C TYR A 90 -6.12 10.93 8.99
N ASN A 91 -5.52 11.81 9.80
CA ASN A 91 -4.59 11.42 10.85
C ASN A 91 -5.26 10.52 11.91
N LYS A 92 -6.49 10.83 12.33
CA LYS A 92 -7.26 10.00 13.26
C LYS A 92 -7.40 8.57 12.72
N TYR A 93 -7.93 8.40 11.51
CA TYR A 93 -8.15 7.07 10.93
C TYR A 93 -6.86 6.33 10.59
N PHE A 94 -5.81 7.02 10.18
CA PHE A 94 -4.51 6.40 10.01
C PHE A 94 -4.00 5.82 11.33
N ASN A 95 -3.96 6.63 12.37
CA ASN A 95 -3.40 6.22 13.67
C ASN A 95 -4.23 5.13 14.35
N CYS A 96 -5.57 5.20 14.34
CA CYS A 96 -6.41 4.23 15.04
C CYS A 96 -6.62 2.92 14.28
N ALA A 97 -6.66 2.95 12.94
CA ALA A 97 -7.05 1.80 12.15
C ALA A 97 -5.94 1.18 11.29
N ILE A 98 -5.01 2.00 10.78
CA ILE A 98 -4.05 1.56 9.76
C ILE A 98 -2.67 1.30 10.37
N LYS A 99 -2.16 2.22 11.19
CA LYS A 99 -0.78 2.24 11.68
C LYS A 99 -0.35 0.94 12.34
N ASN A 100 -1.14 0.42 13.28
CA ASN A 100 -0.80 -0.80 14.03
C ASN A 100 -0.89 -2.08 13.19
N ARG A 101 -1.61 -2.06 12.06
CA ARG A 101 -1.85 -3.23 11.21
C ARG A 101 -0.92 -3.29 10.00
N LEU A 102 -0.70 -2.14 9.37
CA LEU A 102 0.06 -2.04 8.11
C LEU A 102 1.22 -1.06 8.19
N GLY A 103 1.30 -0.20 9.21
CA GLY A 103 2.26 0.90 9.28
C GLY A 103 3.72 0.49 9.15
N ASN A 104 4.11 -0.64 9.75
CA ASN A 104 5.48 -1.14 9.73
C ASN A 104 5.83 -1.97 8.47
N LYS A 105 4.83 -2.23 7.59
CA LYS A 105 5.10 -2.95 6.34
C LYS A 105 5.74 -2.03 5.31
N ASN A 106 6.71 -2.57 4.57
CA ASN A 106 7.24 -1.90 3.39
C ASN A 106 6.12 -1.67 2.38
N ILE A 107 5.99 -0.43 1.87
CA ILE A 107 4.89 -0.07 0.97
C ILE A 107 4.89 -0.89 -0.32
N ALA A 108 6.07 -1.29 -0.81
CA ALA A 108 6.22 -2.12 -2.01
C ALA A 108 5.75 -3.57 -1.80
N GLU A 109 5.61 -4.01 -0.54
CA GLU A 109 5.17 -5.36 -0.18
C GLU A 109 3.68 -5.41 0.18
N ILE A 110 3.01 -4.26 0.26
CA ILE A 110 1.56 -4.21 0.54
C ILE A 110 0.80 -4.65 -0.70
N ARG A 111 0.00 -5.71 -0.54
CA ARG A 111 -0.84 -6.31 -1.58
C ARG A 111 -2.32 -6.10 -1.28
N GLY A 112 -3.17 -6.34 -2.29
CA GLY A 112 -4.63 -6.24 -2.14
C GLY A 112 -5.19 -7.13 -1.03
N GLU A 113 -4.61 -8.31 -0.81
CA GLU A 113 -4.97 -9.23 0.27
C GLU A 113 -4.78 -8.62 1.68
N HIS A 114 -3.72 -7.84 1.89
CA HIS A 114 -3.49 -7.14 3.16
C HIS A 114 -4.57 -6.05 3.40
N ILE A 115 -4.96 -5.35 2.34
CA ILE A 115 -6.03 -4.34 2.41
C ILE A 115 -7.39 -5.01 2.63
N GLN A 116 -7.66 -6.13 1.94
CA GLN A 116 -8.89 -6.90 2.14
C GLN A 116 -9.02 -7.41 3.57
N LYS A 117 -7.92 -7.95 4.12
CA LYS A 117 -7.87 -8.38 5.53
C LYS A 117 -8.16 -7.22 6.47
N LEU A 118 -7.53 -6.05 6.25
CA LEU A 118 -7.80 -4.85 7.04
C LEU A 118 -9.30 -4.51 7.05
N TYR A 119 -9.98 -4.49 5.90
CA TYR A 119 -11.42 -4.18 5.85
C TYR A 119 -12.27 -5.21 6.58
N ASN A 120 -11.93 -6.48 6.45
CA ASN A 120 -12.64 -7.57 7.13
C ASN A 120 -12.48 -7.49 8.65
N ASP A 121 -11.27 -7.20 9.12
CA ASP A 121 -10.97 -7.05 10.54
C ASP A 121 -11.70 -5.84 11.14
N LEU A 122 -11.69 -4.69 10.45
CA LEU A 122 -12.44 -3.50 10.87
C LEU A 122 -13.96 -3.76 10.95
N LYS A 123 -14.51 -4.52 10.00
CA LYS A 123 -15.92 -4.90 10.04
C LYS A 123 -16.23 -5.79 11.24
N LYS A 124 -15.37 -6.77 11.56
CA LYS A 124 -15.51 -7.63 12.75
C LYS A 124 -15.43 -6.86 14.05
N GLU A 125 -14.59 -5.83 14.10
CA GLU A 125 -14.43 -4.92 15.25
C GLU A 125 -15.61 -3.92 15.38
N GLY A 126 -16.62 -3.97 14.50
CA GLY A 126 -17.82 -3.14 14.59
C GLY A 126 -17.68 -1.74 13.96
N TYR A 127 -16.63 -1.47 13.17
CA TYR A 127 -16.54 -0.20 12.47
C TYR A 127 -17.70 -0.03 11.49
N ALA A 128 -18.34 1.14 11.53
CA ALA A 128 -19.35 1.51 10.55
C ALA A 128 -18.79 1.51 9.13
N LEU A 129 -19.58 1.10 8.15
CA LEU A 129 -19.17 1.09 6.74
C LEU A 129 -18.69 2.47 6.25
N ALA A 130 -19.29 3.55 6.74
CA ALA A 130 -18.86 4.92 6.45
C ALA A 130 -17.41 5.17 6.89
N SER A 131 -17.00 4.69 8.09
CA SER A 131 -15.64 4.78 8.59
C SER A 131 -14.66 3.96 7.73
N ILE A 132 -15.04 2.74 7.35
CA ILE A 132 -14.23 1.88 6.48
C ILE A 132 -14.04 2.54 5.10
N LYS A 133 -15.06 3.21 4.56
CA LYS A 133 -14.95 3.99 3.31
C LYS A 133 -13.94 5.14 3.44
N ILE A 134 -13.93 5.86 4.56
CA ILE A 134 -12.95 6.93 4.81
C ILE A 134 -11.54 6.34 4.91
N ILE A 135 -11.36 5.24 5.65
CA ILE A 135 -10.08 4.52 5.77
C ILE A 135 -9.58 4.08 4.38
N SER A 136 -10.47 3.54 3.56
CA SER A 136 -10.17 3.17 2.17
C SER A 136 -9.76 4.39 1.32
N ALA A 137 -10.42 5.52 1.48
CA ALA A 137 -10.09 6.76 0.76
C ALA A 137 -8.71 7.30 1.17
N VAL A 138 -8.39 7.27 2.46
CA VAL A 138 -7.07 7.67 3.00
C VAL A 138 -5.96 6.79 2.42
N LEU A 139 -6.10 5.46 2.56
CA LEU A 139 -5.13 4.50 1.99
C LEU A 139 -5.06 4.61 0.48
N GLY A 140 -6.19 4.72 -0.20
CA GLY A 140 -6.28 4.83 -1.65
C GLY A 140 -5.54 6.04 -2.18
N GLY A 141 -5.70 7.20 -1.54
CA GLY A 141 -5.01 8.45 -1.89
C GLY A 141 -3.50 8.36 -1.62
N CYS A 142 -3.12 7.85 -0.46
CA CYS A 142 -1.73 7.66 -0.06
C CYS A 142 -0.99 6.71 -1.03
N MET A 143 -1.56 5.54 -1.32
CA MET A 143 -0.99 4.57 -2.25
C MET A 143 -1.04 5.03 -3.72
N GLN A 144 -2.03 5.84 -4.09
CA GLN A 144 -2.09 6.42 -5.44
C GLN A 144 -0.95 7.41 -5.66
N GLN A 145 -0.59 8.20 -4.65
CA GLN A 145 0.56 9.10 -4.73
C GLN A 145 1.88 8.31 -4.75
N ALA A 146 2.00 7.24 -3.95
CA ALA A 146 3.15 6.35 -3.97
C ALA A 146 3.37 5.74 -5.38
N TRP A 147 2.30 5.32 -6.04
CA TRP A 147 2.35 4.84 -7.41
C TRP A 147 2.80 5.94 -8.40
N ARG A 148 2.27 7.16 -8.29
CA ARG A 148 2.68 8.30 -9.13
C ARG A 148 4.16 8.65 -8.95
N ASN A 149 4.68 8.51 -7.74
CA ASN A 149 6.08 8.76 -7.43
C ASN A 149 7.00 7.56 -7.77
N GLY A 150 6.47 6.48 -8.36
CA GLY A 150 7.25 5.31 -8.73
C GLY A 150 7.72 4.45 -7.55
N LEU A 151 7.17 4.63 -6.34
CA LEU A 151 7.53 3.84 -5.15
C LEU A 151 6.89 2.45 -5.14
N ILE A 152 5.80 2.28 -5.88
CA ILE A 152 5.09 1.02 -6.06
C ILE A 152 4.65 0.85 -7.51
N GLU A 153 4.58 -0.39 -7.99
CA GLU A 153 4.19 -0.70 -9.38
C GLU A 153 2.69 -0.47 -9.64
N ARG A 154 1.85 -0.61 -8.63
CA ARG A 154 0.38 -0.48 -8.72
C ARG A 154 -0.23 -0.14 -7.36
N ASN A 155 -1.40 0.49 -7.37
CA ASN A 155 -2.13 0.79 -6.14
C ASN A 155 -2.88 -0.46 -5.63
N PRO A 156 -2.48 -1.07 -4.49
CA PRO A 156 -3.09 -2.30 -3.99
C PRO A 156 -4.51 -2.10 -3.45
N VAL A 157 -4.90 -0.87 -3.10
CA VAL A 157 -6.23 -0.56 -2.57
C VAL A 157 -7.32 -0.78 -3.62
N LYS A 158 -7.00 -0.59 -4.91
CA LYS A 158 -7.93 -0.84 -6.03
C LYS A 158 -8.27 -2.33 -6.23
N MET A 159 -7.46 -3.24 -5.64
CA MET A 159 -7.69 -4.69 -5.73
C MET A 159 -8.59 -5.22 -4.60
N ALA A 160 -8.82 -4.42 -3.56
CA ALA A 160 -9.65 -4.81 -2.42
C ALA A 160 -11.09 -4.37 -2.62
N VAL A 161 -12.02 -5.16 -2.10
CA VAL A 161 -13.47 -4.93 -2.18
C VAL A 161 -13.97 -4.44 -0.82
N LEU A 162 -14.68 -3.32 -0.83
CA LEU A 162 -15.32 -2.80 0.39
C LEU A 162 -16.45 -3.71 0.85
N PRO A 163 -16.65 -3.90 2.17
CA PRO A 163 -17.79 -4.62 2.71
C PRO A 163 -19.10 -4.02 2.23
N ARG A 164 -20.08 -4.87 1.93
CA ARG A 164 -21.44 -4.41 1.59
C ARG A 164 -22.20 -4.04 2.85
N GLN A 165 -23.06 -3.03 2.73
CA GLN A 165 -24.01 -2.68 3.79
C GLN A 165 -25.12 -3.71 3.80
N THR A 166 -25.27 -4.43 4.91
CA THR A 166 -26.32 -5.44 5.11
C THR A 166 -27.62 -4.85 5.58
N GLU A 167 -27.59 -3.71 6.25
CA GLU A 167 -28.79 -3.02 6.77
C GLU A 167 -28.71 -1.53 6.48
N LYS A 168 -29.77 -0.98 5.88
CA LYS A 168 -30.01 0.47 5.84
C LYS A 168 -30.60 0.87 7.19
N LYS A 169 -29.86 1.58 8.04
CA LYS A 169 -30.49 2.33 9.14
C LYS A 169 -31.34 3.45 8.51
N GLU A 170 -32.63 3.32 8.59
CA GLU A 170 -33.53 4.43 8.27
C GLU A 170 -33.25 5.56 9.25
N ARG A 171 -32.99 6.73 8.71
CA ARG A 171 -32.90 7.95 9.50
C ARG A 171 -34.33 8.41 9.72
N GLN A 172 -34.87 8.23 10.93
CA GLN A 172 -36.14 8.83 11.32
C GLN A 172 -35.88 10.30 11.61
N ALA A 173 -36.64 11.17 10.96
CA ALA A 173 -36.73 12.56 11.36
C ALA A 173 -37.61 12.65 12.61
N MET A 174 -37.31 13.56 13.53
CA MET A 174 -38.16 13.82 14.67
C MET A 174 -39.54 14.20 14.19
N THR A 175 -40.56 13.65 14.83
CA THR A 175 -41.93 14.13 14.67
C THR A 175 -42.04 15.55 15.20
N ARG A 176 -43.13 16.25 14.85
CA ARG A 176 -43.37 17.61 15.37
C ARG A 176 -43.50 17.63 16.89
N GLU A 177 -44.07 16.58 17.47
CA GLU A 177 -44.22 16.41 18.91
C GLU A 177 -42.89 16.19 19.61
N GLU A 178 -42.04 15.30 19.07
CA GLU A 178 -40.68 15.06 19.55
C GLU A 178 -39.81 16.31 19.43
N GLN A 179 -39.96 17.08 18.34
CA GLN A 179 -39.25 18.35 18.15
C GLN A 179 -39.69 19.40 19.18
N ALA A 180 -41.00 19.52 19.47
CA ALA A 180 -41.52 20.46 20.48
C ALA A 180 -40.94 20.10 21.86
N LEU A 181 -41.00 18.83 22.24
CA LEU A 181 -40.44 18.33 23.49
C LEU A 181 -38.93 18.58 23.62
N PHE A 182 -38.18 18.32 22.55
CA PHE A 182 -36.75 18.60 22.52
C PHE A 182 -36.44 20.10 22.71
N MET A 183 -37.20 20.97 22.04
CA MET A 183 -37.07 22.42 22.18
C MET A 183 -37.42 22.96 23.57
N GLU A 184 -38.36 22.31 24.27
CA GLU A 184 -38.71 22.61 25.65
C GLU A 184 -37.58 22.26 26.61
N TYR A 185 -37.05 21.04 26.54
CA TYR A 185 -35.89 20.63 27.35
C TYR A 185 -34.61 21.43 27.06
N ALA A 186 -34.38 21.84 25.80
CA ALA A 186 -33.21 22.65 25.42
C ALA A 186 -33.27 24.10 25.94
N LYS A 187 -34.45 24.59 26.36
CA LYS A 187 -34.60 25.92 26.99
C LYS A 187 -34.30 25.92 28.49
N GLU A 188 -34.40 24.74 29.13
CA GLU A 188 -34.17 24.56 30.56
C GLU A 188 -32.71 24.22 30.91
N SER A 189 -31.82 23.98 29.89
CA SER A 189 -30.39 23.71 30.03
C SER A 189 -29.55 24.93 29.75
#